data_fa5adb8f38db18e35d0ef4bf489376e1
#
_entry.id   fa5adb8f38db18e35d0ef4bf489376e1
#
_cell.length_a   1.000
_cell.length_b   1.000
_cell.length_c   1.000
_cell.angle_alpha   90.00
_cell.angle_beta   90.00
_cell.angle_gamma   90.00
#
_symmetry.space_group_name_H-M   'P 1'
#
loop_
_entity.id
_entity.type
_entity.pdbx_description
1 polymer ?
#
loop_
_entity_poly.entity_id
_entity_poly.type
_entity_poly.pdbx_seq_one_letter_code
_entity_poly.pdbx_strand_id
1 'polypeptide(L)'
;MKKLLFILFYGVINNVAAQTAKIDSSYNNVYYQGRMELFESLPLPEKSIVFLGNSITERGMWHELIPGKVIMNRGIGGDNTFGVRARLFPIIESQPKKVFLLIGINDIGRGLPIEVIVSNYRKIVEQIKKGSPKTTLYIQSVLPMNDDILKAASLKNKGHLIIQLNQEIKELASEYKLTFINLHEVFSTEEGNLKPELTMDGIHIRPAAYVLWVNYLKNKKYL
;
A
#
# COMPACT_ATOMS: atom_id res chain seq x y z
N MET A 1 -21.67 -73.46 16.09
CA MET A 1 -22.02 -72.12 16.64
C MET A 1 -20.83 -71.20 16.40
N LYS A 2 -20.92 -70.34 15.35
CA LYS A 2 -19.90 -69.34 15.02
C LYS A 2 -20.23 -68.03 15.72
N LYS A 3 -19.35 -67.56 16.63
CA LYS A 3 -19.47 -66.26 17.30
C LYS A 3 -18.93 -65.18 16.36
N LEU A 4 -19.81 -64.25 15.98
CA LEU A 4 -19.47 -63.08 15.21
C LEU A 4 -18.95 -61.98 16.16
N LEU A 5 -17.69 -61.53 16.01
CA LEU A 5 -17.11 -60.48 16.79
C LEU A 5 -17.31 -59.13 16.06
N PHE A 6 -18.14 -58.25 16.63
CA PHE A 6 -18.32 -56.89 16.13
C PHE A 6 -17.23 -56.00 16.71
N ILE A 7 -16.35 -55.50 15.87
CA ILE A 7 -15.36 -54.48 16.26
C ILE A 7 -15.99 -53.12 15.96
N LEU A 8 -16.32 -52.37 17.00
CA LEU A 8 -16.72 -50.95 16.88
C LEU A 8 -15.48 -50.09 16.69
N PHE A 9 -15.35 -49.48 15.51
CA PHE A 9 -14.35 -48.40 15.29
C PHE A 9 -14.91 -47.08 15.82
N TYR A 10 -14.39 -46.60 16.95
CA TYR A 10 -14.61 -45.22 17.41
C TYR A 10 -13.70 -44.29 16.61
N GLY A 11 -14.24 -43.62 15.61
CA GLY A 11 -13.56 -42.53 14.92
C GLY A 11 -13.47 -41.30 15.82
N VAL A 12 -12.26 -40.97 16.30
CA VAL A 12 -12.01 -39.71 17.01
C VAL A 12 -11.95 -38.61 15.97
N ILE A 13 -13.02 -37.81 15.86
CA ILE A 13 -13.05 -36.60 15.05
C ILE A 13 -12.28 -35.54 15.83
N ASN A 14 -11.01 -35.34 15.47
CA ASN A 14 -10.25 -34.19 15.94
C ASN A 14 -10.78 -32.92 15.26
N ASN A 15 -11.62 -32.16 15.93
CA ASN A 15 -11.97 -30.80 15.55
C ASN A 15 -10.72 -29.93 15.77
N VAL A 16 -9.89 -29.77 14.75
CA VAL A 16 -8.87 -28.71 14.71
C VAL A 16 -9.62 -27.41 14.47
N ALA A 17 -9.98 -26.72 15.54
CA ALA A 17 -10.42 -25.34 15.46
C ALA A 17 -9.22 -24.53 14.92
N ALA A 18 -9.27 -24.16 13.65
CA ALA A 18 -8.32 -23.21 13.08
C ALA A 18 -8.46 -21.91 13.86
N GLN A 19 -7.47 -21.63 14.72
CA GLN A 19 -7.37 -20.38 15.45
C GLN A 19 -7.11 -19.28 14.42
N THR A 20 -8.14 -18.54 14.00
CA THR A 20 -7.99 -17.40 13.10
C THR A 20 -7.08 -16.39 13.78
N ALA A 21 -5.86 -16.26 13.26
CA ALA A 21 -4.91 -15.27 13.76
C ALA A 21 -5.58 -13.89 13.75
N LYS A 22 -5.50 -13.18 14.87
CA LYS A 22 -6.08 -11.83 15.00
C LYS A 22 -5.37 -10.91 14.02
N ILE A 23 -6.12 -10.30 13.10
CA ILE A 23 -5.60 -9.34 12.12
C ILE A 23 -5.17 -8.06 12.86
N ASP A 24 -3.90 -7.66 12.71
CA ASP A 24 -3.40 -6.39 13.24
C ASP A 24 -3.79 -5.22 12.32
N SER A 25 -4.98 -4.69 12.52
CA SER A 25 -5.51 -3.52 11.81
C SER A 25 -5.12 -2.18 12.44
N SER A 26 -4.22 -2.16 13.42
CA SER A 26 -3.85 -0.95 14.15
C SER A 26 -3.17 0.07 13.22
N TYR A 27 -3.57 1.33 13.30
CA TYR A 27 -2.98 2.47 12.58
C TYR A 27 -3.01 3.77 13.42
N ASN A 28 -4.03 3.93 14.27
CA ASN A 28 -4.34 5.16 14.99
C ASN A 28 -3.45 5.35 16.22
N ASN A 29 -2.18 5.66 15.99
CA ASN A 29 -1.21 6.00 17.02
C ASN A 29 -1.03 7.54 17.11
N VAL A 30 -0.27 8.01 18.11
CA VAL A 30 -0.02 9.44 18.36
C VAL A 30 0.55 10.15 17.11
N TYR A 31 1.46 9.50 16.37
CA TYR A 31 2.01 10.07 15.16
C TYR A 31 0.94 10.26 14.07
N TYR A 32 0.13 9.24 13.84
CA TYR A 32 -0.97 9.30 12.88
C TYR A 32 -1.96 10.43 13.26
N GLN A 33 -2.33 10.53 14.54
CA GLN A 33 -3.23 11.59 15.04
C GLN A 33 -2.66 12.98 14.78
N GLY A 34 -1.40 13.24 15.12
CA GLY A 34 -0.74 14.52 14.85
C GLY A 34 -0.67 14.85 13.35
N ARG A 35 -0.49 13.84 12.49
CA ARG A 35 -0.56 14.04 11.03
C ARG A 35 -1.98 14.38 10.56
N MET A 36 -3.00 13.77 11.17
CA MET A 36 -4.39 14.07 10.86
C MET A 36 -4.77 15.49 11.29
N GLU A 37 -4.39 15.92 12.50
CA GLU A 37 -4.59 17.31 12.96
C GLU A 37 -3.98 18.31 11.98
N LEU A 38 -2.74 18.04 11.49
CA LEU A 38 -2.11 18.88 10.47
C LEU A 38 -2.93 18.90 9.17
N PHE A 39 -3.39 17.74 8.69
CA PHE A 39 -4.15 17.65 7.44
C PHE A 39 -5.52 18.35 7.54
N GLU A 40 -6.17 18.31 8.70
CA GLU A 40 -7.43 18.97 8.96
C GLU A 40 -7.26 20.50 9.06
N SER A 41 -6.11 20.97 9.55
CA SER A 41 -5.80 22.41 9.62
C SER A 41 -5.43 23.02 8.27
N LEU A 42 -5.09 22.19 7.28
CA LEU A 42 -4.65 22.64 5.95
C LEU A 42 -5.74 22.38 4.91
N PRO A 43 -6.22 23.40 4.18
CA PRO A 43 -7.21 23.21 3.13
C PRO A 43 -6.66 22.27 2.06
N LEU A 44 -7.50 21.39 1.56
CA LEU A 44 -7.20 20.56 0.40
C LEU A 44 -7.84 21.23 -0.83
N PRO A 45 -7.05 21.93 -1.66
CA PRO A 45 -7.60 22.66 -2.81
C PRO A 45 -8.25 21.73 -3.81
N GLU A 46 -9.37 22.13 -4.37
CA GLU A 46 -9.98 21.46 -5.51
C GLU A 46 -8.99 21.29 -6.67
N LYS A 47 -9.16 20.23 -7.44
CA LYS A 47 -8.32 19.92 -8.61
C LYS A 47 -6.84 19.73 -8.30
N SER A 48 -6.47 19.58 -7.01
CA SER A 48 -5.12 19.23 -6.60
C SER A 48 -4.71 17.84 -7.11
N ILE A 49 -3.39 17.58 -7.07
CA ILE A 49 -2.81 16.25 -7.26
C ILE A 49 -2.40 15.74 -5.88
N VAL A 50 -2.97 14.63 -5.45
CA VAL A 50 -2.72 14.05 -4.14
C VAL A 50 -1.79 12.85 -4.26
N PHE A 51 -0.67 12.85 -3.53
CA PHE A 51 0.13 11.66 -3.27
C PHE A 51 -0.31 11.08 -1.93
N LEU A 52 -0.92 9.89 -1.97
CA LEU A 52 -1.54 9.20 -0.84
C LEU A 52 -0.78 7.92 -0.50
N GLY A 53 -0.38 7.74 0.75
CA GLY A 53 0.38 6.55 1.15
C GLY A 53 1.00 6.63 2.53
N ASN A 54 2.09 5.89 2.73
CA ASN A 54 2.82 5.76 3.99
C ASN A 54 4.07 6.68 4.06
N SER A 55 5.10 6.25 4.84
CA SER A 55 6.37 6.98 4.99
C SER A 55 7.12 7.23 3.67
N ILE A 56 7.01 6.32 2.71
CA ILE A 56 7.65 6.48 1.40
C ILE A 56 7.00 7.67 0.66
N THR A 57 5.69 7.80 0.74
CA THR A 57 4.98 8.96 0.18
C THR A 57 5.24 10.22 1.00
N GLU A 58 5.22 10.13 2.33
CA GLU A 58 5.39 11.26 3.24
C GLU A 58 6.71 12.01 3.04
N ARG A 59 7.82 11.27 2.85
CA ARG A 59 9.17 11.84 2.70
C ARG A 59 9.43 12.51 1.36
N GLY A 60 8.52 12.39 0.40
CA GLY A 60 8.64 13.06 -0.90
C GLY A 60 8.38 14.56 -0.81
N MET A 61 9.30 15.36 -1.33
CA MET A 61 9.15 16.82 -1.47
C MET A 61 8.41 17.12 -2.78
N TRP A 62 7.18 16.61 -2.90
CA TRP A 62 6.43 16.54 -4.15
C TRP A 62 6.21 17.89 -4.83
N HIS A 63 5.94 18.95 -4.07
CA HIS A 63 5.69 20.28 -4.61
C HIS A 63 6.96 20.92 -5.20
N GLU A 64 8.13 20.59 -4.65
CA GLU A 64 9.42 21.03 -5.21
C GLU A 64 9.79 20.23 -6.45
N LEU A 65 9.53 18.92 -6.44
CA LEU A 65 9.81 18.02 -7.56
C LEU A 65 8.88 18.24 -8.76
N ILE A 66 7.68 18.80 -8.51
CA ILE A 66 6.63 19.01 -9.52
C ILE A 66 6.17 20.47 -9.48
N PRO A 67 7.05 21.42 -9.82
CA PRO A 67 6.70 22.85 -9.76
C PRO A 67 5.56 23.21 -10.71
N GLY A 68 4.81 24.25 -10.38
CA GLY A 68 3.72 24.76 -11.20
C GLY A 68 2.41 23.97 -11.13
N LYS A 69 2.32 22.99 -10.22
CA LYS A 69 1.09 22.23 -9.94
C LYS A 69 0.72 22.31 -8.47
N VAL A 70 -0.57 22.22 -8.17
CA VAL A 70 -1.07 22.14 -6.80
C VAL A 70 -0.93 20.69 -6.33
N ILE A 71 0.13 20.43 -5.58
CA ILE A 71 0.46 19.07 -5.10
C ILE A 71 0.20 18.99 -3.60
N MET A 72 -0.46 17.94 -3.16
CA MET A 72 -0.75 17.66 -1.77
C MET A 72 -0.11 16.32 -1.36
N ASN A 73 0.81 16.38 -0.40
CA ASN A 73 1.36 15.20 0.23
C ASN A 73 0.41 14.72 1.34
N ARG A 74 -0.14 13.53 1.17
CA ARG A 74 -0.99 12.84 2.15
C ARG A 74 -0.37 11.48 2.53
N GLY A 75 0.95 11.48 2.71
CA GLY A 75 1.69 10.36 3.31
C GLY A 75 1.68 10.44 4.84
N ILE A 76 1.61 9.28 5.51
CA ILE A 76 1.78 9.15 6.97
C ILE A 76 2.73 7.99 7.26
N GLY A 77 3.80 8.25 8.02
CA GLY A 77 4.77 7.22 8.42
C GLY A 77 4.11 6.07 9.19
N GLY A 78 4.43 4.84 8.81
CA GLY A 78 3.86 3.65 9.45
C GLY A 78 2.40 3.31 9.07
N ASP A 79 1.75 4.12 8.22
CA ASP A 79 0.38 3.90 7.80
C ASP A 79 0.22 2.62 6.96
N ASN A 80 -0.96 2.01 7.07
CA ASN A 80 -1.36 0.82 6.36
C ASN A 80 -2.68 1.04 5.61
N THR A 81 -3.19 0.02 4.95
CA THR A 81 -4.42 0.13 4.16
C THR A 81 -5.66 0.49 5.00
N PHE A 82 -5.71 0.11 6.28
CA PHE A 82 -6.80 0.49 7.18
C PHE A 82 -6.76 1.98 7.50
N GLY A 83 -5.58 2.54 7.80
CA GLY A 83 -5.43 3.97 8.10
C GLY A 83 -5.71 4.84 6.89
N VAL A 84 -5.24 4.46 5.70
CA VAL A 84 -5.61 5.16 4.44
C VAL A 84 -7.13 5.20 4.27
N ARG A 85 -7.82 4.07 4.47
CA ARG A 85 -9.30 4.03 4.39
C ARG A 85 -9.97 4.98 5.36
N ALA A 86 -9.48 5.03 6.60
CA ALA A 86 -10.08 5.86 7.65
C ALA A 86 -10.01 7.37 7.35
N ARG A 87 -9.05 7.80 6.52
CA ARG A 87 -8.81 9.22 6.19
C ARG A 87 -9.13 9.62 4.75
N LEU A 88 -9.92 8.83 4.04
CA LEU A 88 -10.30 9.15 2.65
C LEU A 88 -11.30 10.28 2.52
N PHE A 89 -12.16 10.51 3.54
CA PHE A 89 -13.27 11.46 3.43
C PHE A 89 -12.84 12.88 3.02
N PRO A 90 -11.85 13.53 3.67
CA PRO A 90 -11.42 14.87 3.26
C PRO A 90 -10.84 14.90 1.84
N ILE A 91 -10.18 13.82 1.41
CA ILE A 91 -9.61 13.70 0.05
C ILE A 91 -10.74 13.62 -0.98
N ILE A 92 -11.75 12.81 -0.71
CA ILE A 92 -12.92 12.64 -1.57
C ILE A 92 -13.70 13.95 -1.68
N GLU A 93 -13.93 14.62 -0.54
CA GLU A 93 -14.67 15.88 -0.47
C GLU A 93 -13.99 16.99 -1.29
N SER A 94 -12.65 17.04 -1.32
CA SER A 94 -11.89 18.03 -2.08
C SER A 94 -11.91 17.85 -3.60
N GLN A 95 -12.48 16.74 -4.11
CA GLN A 95 -12.57 16.45 -5.55
C GLN A 95 -11.23 16.63 -6.29
N PRO A 96 -10.14 15.96 -5.88
CA PRO A 96 -8.83 16.17 -6.48
C PRO A 96 -8.83 15.77 -7.97
N LYS A 97 -7.99 16.41 -8.76
CA LYS A 97 -7.82 16.03 -10.18
C LYS A 97 -7.22 14.64 -10.33
N LYS A 98 -6.22 14.33 -9.48
CA LYS A 98 -5.50 13.04 -9.54
C LYS A 98 -5.18 12.57 -8.11
N VAL A 99 -5.23 11.26 -7.91
CA VAL A 99 -4.71 10.60 -6.70
C VAL A 99 -3.71 9.54 -7.13
N PHE A 100 -2.49 9.58 -6.57
CA PHE A 100 -1.46 8.55 -6.69
C PHE A 100 -1.40 7.79 -5.39
N LEU A 101 -1.88 6.55 -5.37
CA LEU A 101 -1.92 5.69 -4.19
C LEU A 101 -0.73 4.71 -4.18
N LEU A 102 0.07 4.72 -3.10
CA LEU A 102 1.12 3.75 -2.80
C LEU A 102 1.06 3.36 -1.33
N ILE A 103 0.64 2.13 -1.03
CA ILE A 103 0.46 1.59 0.32
C ILE A 103 0.67 0.06 0.32
N GLY A 104 0.89 -0.58 1.47
CA GLY A 104 0.91 -2.04 1.59
C GLY A 104 2.16 -2.62 2.25
N ILE A 105 3.32 -1.94 2.22
CA ILE A 105 4.55 -2.47 2.83
C ILE A 105 4.40 -2.66 4.34
N ASN A 106 3.71 -1.76 5.04
CA ASN A 106 3.48 -1.87 6.48
C ASN A 106 2.44 -2.96 6.80
N ASP A 107 1.48 -3.19 5.93
CA ASP A 107 0.55 -4.31 6.02
C ASP A 107 1.31 -5.64 5.99
N ILE A 108 2.22 -5.82 5.02
CA ILE A 108 3.11 -6.99 4.92
C ILE A 108 4.00 -7.10 6.15
N GLY A 109 4.57 -5.99 6.62
CA GLY A 109 5.39 -5.96 7.83
C GLY A 109 4.65 -6.46 9.07
N ARG A 110 3.36 -6.16 9.19
CA ARG A 110 2.45 -6.61 10.27
C ARG A 110 1.95 -8.03 10.08
N GLY A 111 2.29 -8.69 8.96
CA GLY A 111 1.83 -10.04 8.66
C GLY A 111 0.37 -10.13 8.25
N LEU A 112 -0.20 -9.05 7.70
CA LEU A 112 -1.57 -9.10 7.17
C LEU A 112 -1.63 -10.03 5.97
N PRO A 113 -2.67 -10.90 5.87
CA PRO A 113 -2.92 -11.69 4.68
C PRO A 113 -3.12 -10.81 3.44
N ILE A 114 -2.61 -11.25 2.29
CA ILE A 114 -2.69 -10.48 1.03
C ILE A 114 -4.15 -10.18 0.65
N GLU A 115 -5.05 -11.12 0.84
CA GLU A 115 -6.49 -10.95 0.57
C GLU A 115 -7.13 -9.84 1.42
N VAL A 116 -6.64 -9.62 2.65
CA VAL A 116 -7.11 -8.53 3.51
C VAL A 116 -6.62 -7.18 2.96
N ILE A 117 -5.36 -7.12 2.54
CA ILE A 117 -4.76 -5.92 1.95
C ILE A 117 -5.52 -5.55 0.66
N VAL A 118 -5.74 -6.51 -0.22
CA VAL A 118 -6.47 -6.34 -1.50
C VAL A 118 -7.93 -5.92 -1.25
N SER A 119 -8.60 -6.52 -0.25
CA SER A 119 -9.95 -6.12 0.16
C SER A 119 -10.00 -4.65 0.59
N ASN A 120 -8.98 -4.18 1.30
CA ASN A 120 -8.87 -2.76 1.67
C ASN A 120 -8.60 -1.87 0.46
N TYR A 121 -7.74 -2.27 -0.47
CA TYR A 121 -7.54 -1.56 -1.74
C TYR A 121 -8.85 -1.43 -2.53
N ARG A 122 -9.64 -2.51 -2.62
CA ARG A 122 -10.96 -2.50 -3.27
C ARG A 122 -11.87 -1.43 -2.66
N LYS A 123 -11.98 -1.41 -1.33
CA LYS A 123 -12.78 -0.42 -0.60
C LYS A 123 -12.28 1.02 -0.81
N ILE A 124 -10.95 1.24 -0.88
CA ILE A 124 -10.37 2.55 -1.19
C ILE A 124 -10.78 2.99 -2.59
N VAL A 125 -10.63 2.12 -3.57
CA VAL A 125 -11.00 2.38 -4.98
C VAL A 125 -12.49 2.71 -5.10
N GLU A 126 -13.36 1.89 -4.50
CA GLU A 126 -14.81 2.07 -4.53
C GLU A 126 -15.24 3.40 -3.90
N GLN A 127 -14.66 3.74 -2.73
CA GLN A 127 -14.97 5.00 -2.05
C GLN A 127 -14.55 6.21 -2.87
N ILE A 128 -13.35 6.21 -3.48
CA ILE A 128 -12.89 7.30 -4.33
C ILE A 128 -13.75 7.39 -5.59
N LYS A 129 -14.02 6.28 -6.28
CA LYS A 129 -14.84 6.27 -7.51
C LYS A 129 -16.27 6.73 -7.25
N LYS A 130 -16.85 6.36 -6.10
CA LYS A 130 -18.21 6.76 -5.73
C LYS A 130 -18.29 8.23 -5.32
N GLY A 131 -17.35 8.69 -4.47
CA GLY A 131 -17.44 10.01 -3.86
C GLY A 131 -16.72 11.11 -4.66
N SER A 132 -15.76 10.75 -5.54
CA SER A 132 -15.03 11.69 -6.41
C SER A 132 -14.88 11.11 -7.83
N PRO A 133 -15.98 10.95 -8.58
CA PRO A 133 -15.99 10.20 -9.85
C PRO A 133 -15.17 10.82 -10.97
N LYS A 134 -14.82 12.10 -10.85
CA LYS A 134 -13.97 12.82 -11.81
C LYS A 134 -12.48 12.72 -11.50
N THR A 135 -12.11 12.19 -10.35
CA THR A 135 -10.72 11.98 -9.95
C THR A 135 -10.09 10.86 -10.75
N THR A 136 -8.95 11.14 -11.38
CA THR A 136 -8.13 10.09 -11.99
C THR A 136 -7.31 9.41 -10.88
N LEU A 137 -7.65 8.17 -10.54
CA LEU A 137 -6.94 7.37 -9.57
C LEU A 137 -5.88 6.51 -10.25
N TYR A 138 -4.65 6.62 -9.79
CA TYR A 138 -3.52 5.77 -10.16
C TYR A 138 -3.17 4.84 -8.99
N ILE A 139 -3.10 3.53 -9.26
CA ILE A 139 -2.57 2.55 -8.32
C ILE A 139 -1.09 2.35 -8.64
N GLN A 140 -0.24 2.66 -7.69
CA GLN A 140 1.21 2.44 -7.81
C GLN A 140 1.58 1.14 -7.11
N SER A 141 2.48 0.36 -7.72
CA SER A 141 3.01 -0.85 -7.08
C SER A 141 3.73 -0.48 -5.78
N VAL A 142 3.68 -1.38 -4.80
CA VAL A 142 4.59 -1.36 -3.65
C VAL A 142 6.01 -1.50 -4.19
N LEU A 143 6.93 -0.68 -3.69
CA LEU A 143 8.33 -0.71 -4.10
C LEU A 143 9.01 -2.01 -3.65
N PRO A 144 10.08 -2.44 -4.33
CA PRO A 144 10.89 -3.55 -3.85
C PRO A 144 11.54 -3.21 -2.52
N MET A 145 12.06 -4.18 -1.82
CA MET A 145 12.92 -4.00 -0.67
C MET A 145 14.29 -4.67 -0.92
N ASN A 146 15.28 -4.33 -0.10
CA ASN A 146 16.61 -4.93 -0.20
C ASN A 146 16.95 -5.63 1.11
N ASP A 147 16.86 -6.96 1.10
CA ASP A 147 17.05 -7.79 2.30
C ASP A 147 18.49 -7.74 2.85
N ASP A 148 19.50 -7.44 2.04
CA ASP A 148 20.92 -7.43 2.46
C ASP A 148 21.19 -6.28 3.44
N ILE A 149 20.51 -5.14 3.23
CA ILE A 149 20.67 -3.93 4.05
C ILE A 149 19.43 -3.60 4.88
N LEU A 150 18.43 -4.47 4.86
CA LEU A 150 17.16 -4.29 5.55
C LEU A 150 17.32 -4.28 7.07
N LYS A 151 16.93 -3.17 7.71
CA LYS A 151 16.94 -3.00 9.16
C LYS A 151 15.64 -3.44 9.84
N ALA A 152 14.53 -3.48 9.11
CA ALA A 152 13.22 -3.84 9.62
C ALA A 152 13.03 -5.36 9.67
N ALA A 153 13.27 -5.97 10.83
CA ALA A 153 13.18 -7.42 11.01
C ALA A 153 11.82 -8.02 10.62
N SER A 154 10.74 -7.26 10.81
CA SER A 154 9.38 -7.69 10.44
C SER A 154 9.14 -7.86 8.95
N LEU A 155 10.02 -7.33 8.11
CA LEU A 155 9.95 -7.43 6.64
C LEU A 155 10.96 -8.42 6.05
N LYS A 156 11.90 -8.93 6.85
CA LYS A 156 12.95 -9.84 6.38
C LYS A 156 12.36 -11.05 5.64
N ASN A 157 12.91 -11.36 4.48
CA ASN A 157 12.50 -12.46 3.58
C ASN A 157 11.04 -12.37 3.06
N LYS A 158 10.42 -11.18 3.06
CA LYS A 158 9.04 -10.97 2.61
C LYS A 158 8.92 -10.37 1.19
N GLY A 159 10.02 -10.30 0.41
CA GLY A 159 10.00 -9.76 -0.96
C GLY A 159 8.98 -10.46 -1.87
N HIS A 160 8.80 -11.78 -1.72
CA HIS A 160 7.81 -12.55 -2.46
C HIS A 160 6.36 -12.09 -2.20
N LEU A 161 6.04 -11.62 -0.98
CA LEU A 161 4.72 -11.08 -0.66
C LEU A 161 4.47 -9.72 -1.33
N ILE A 162 5.52 -8.92 -1.54
CA ILE A 162 5.41 -7.67 -2.31
C ILE A 162 5.06 -7.98 -3.77
N ILE A 163 5.72 -8.97 -4.36
CA ILE A 163 5.45 -9.41 -5.74
C ILE A 163 4.01 -9.90 -5.86
N GLN A 164 3.57 -10.76 -4.93
CA GLN A 164 2.20 -11.27 -4.89
C GLN A 164 1.19 -10.12 -4.76
N LEU A 165 1.38 -9.20 -3.79
CA LEU A 165 0.50 -8.05 -3.61
C LEU A 165 0.45 -7.18 -4.87
N ASN A 166 1.59 -6.92 -5.51
CA ASN A 166 1.65 -6.11 -6.72
C ASN A 166 0.88 -6.75 -7.88
N GLN A 167 0.90 -8.07 -8.00
CA GLN A 167 0.08 -8.79 -8.99
C GLN A 167 -1.42 -8.60 -8.70
N GLU A 168 -1.85 -8.82 -7.47
CA GLU A 168 -3.24 -8.69 -7.07
C GLU A 168 -3.79 -7.26 -7.25
N ILE A 169 -3.03 -6.23 -6.86
CA ILE A 169 -3.47 -4.84 -7.04
C ILE A 169 -3.42 -4.38 -8.50
N LYS A 170 -2.59 -5.00 -9.34
CA LYS A 170 -2.60 -4.80 -10.79
C LYS A 170 -3.86 -5.39 -11.41
N GLU A 171 -4.27 -6.57 -10.99
CA GLU A 171 -5.53 -7.21 -11.43
C GLU A 171 -6.74 -6.38 -10.97
N LEU A 172 -6.74 -5.93 -9.71
CA LEU A 172 -7.74 -5.00 -9.19
C LEU A 172 -7.82 -3.70 -10.02
N ALA A 173 -6.68 -3.10 -10.35
CA ALA A 173 -6.65 -1.92 -11.20
C ALA A 173 -7.28 -2.18 -12.58
N SER A 174 -7.01 -3.34 -13.18
CA SER A 174 -7.61 -3.76 -14.45
C SER A 174 -9.13 -3.93 -14.33
N GLU A 175 -9.61 -4.58 -13.27
CA GLU A 175 -11.03 -4.78 -12.98
C GLU A 175 -11.80 -3.44 -12.95
N TYR A 176 -11.20 -2.44 -12.28
CA TYR A 176 -11.80 -1.10 -12.16
C TYR A 176 -11.45 -0.15 -13.30
N LYS A 177 -10.74 -0.61 -14.34
CA LYS A 177 -10.26 0.19 -15.48
C LYS A 177 -9.40 1.39 -15.04
N LEU A 178 -8.56 1.17 -14.04
CA LEU A 178 -7.60 2.14 -13.52
C LEU A 178 -6.21 1.90 -14.12
N THR A 179 -5.39 2.95 -14.14
CA THR A 179 -3.98 2.81 -14.51
C THR A 179 -3.17 2.26 -13.34
N PHE A 180 -2.55 1.11 -13.55
CA PHE A 180 -1.51 0.59 -12.66
C PHE A 180 -0.14 1.12 -13.10
N ILE A 181 0.62 1.68 -12.15
CA ILE A 181 1.97 2.22 -12.39
C ILE A 181 2.98 1.29 -11.73
N ASN A 182 3.74 0.55 -12.54
CA ASN A 182 4.74 -0.40 -12.07
C ASN A 182 6.04 0.30 -11.64
N LEU A 183 6.05 0.90 -10.45
CA LEU A 183 7.24 1.49 -9.86
C LEU A 183 8.22 0.41 -9.36
N HIS A 184 7.72 -0.77 -8.97
CA HIS A 184 8.56 -1.87 -8.51
C HIS A 184 9.67 -2.16 -9.52
N GLU A 185 9.34 -2.30 -10.80
CA GLU A 185 10.30 -2.55 -11.88
C GLU A 185 11.32 -1.41 -12.02
N VAL A 186 10.87 -0.15 -11.89
CA VAL A 186 11.76 1.02 -12.02
C VAL A 186 12.85 1.02 -10.94
N PHE A 187 12.50 0.54 -9.75
CA PHE A 187 13.37 0.57 -8.56
C PHE A 187 14.13 -0.73 -8.31
N SER A 188 13.80 -1.81 -9.04
CA SER A 188 14.43 -3.13 -8.86
C SER A 188 15.75 -3.26 -9.60
N THR A 189 16.67 -4.05 -9.02
CA THR A 189 17.76 -4.71 -9.74
C THR A 189 17.18 -5.83 -10.63
N GLU A 190 18.03 -6.51 -11.39
CA GLU A 190 17.64 -7.69 -12.19
C GLU A 190 17.12 -8.84 -11.31
N GLU A 191 17.63 -8.97 -10.08
CA GLU A 191 17.20 -9.97 -9.09
C GLU A 191 15.92 -9.56 -8.35
N GLY A 192 15.36 -8.38 -8.62
CA GLY A 192 14.12 -7.89 -8.00
C GLY A 192 14.29 -7.18 -6.66
N ASN A 193 15.52 -6.96 -6.21
CA ASN A 193 15.81 -6.20 -4.99
C ASN A 193 15.77 -4.70 -5.24
N LEU A 194 15.43 -3.91 -4.21
CA LEU A 194 15.59 -2.46 -4.27
C LEU A 194 17.06 -2.10 -4.51
N LYS A 195 17.32 -1.30 -5.55
CA LYS A 195 18.67 -0.88 -5.92
C LYS A 195 19.38 -0.25 -4.71
N PRO A 196 20.58 -0.72 -4.32
CA PRO A 196 21.26 -0.27 -3.10
C PRO A 196 21.52 1.25 -3.07
N GLU A 197 21.85 1.83 -4.22
CA GLU A 197 22.08 3.27 -4.36
C GLU A 197 20.81 4.12 -4.18
N LEU A 198 19.63 3.53 -4.30
CA LEU A 198 18.36 4.22 -4.17
C LEU A 198 17.75 4.13 -2.76
N THR A 199 18.38 3.42 -1.82
CA THR A 199 17.83 3.24 -0.48
C THR A 199 18.84 3.57 0.62
N MET A 200 18.34 3.79 1.86
CA MET A 200 19.16 4.03 3.05
C MET A 200 19.09 2.87 4.05
N ASP A 201 18.02 2.12 4.05
CA ASP A 201 17.72 1.11 5.06
C ASP A 201 17.02 -0.14 4.50
N GLY A 202 17.01 -0.27 3.17
CA GLY A 202 16.40 -1.39 2.46
C GLY A 202 14.92 -1.22 2.13
N ILE A 203 14.27 -0.11 2.56
CA ILE A 203 12.85 0.19 2.34
C ILE A 203 12.67 1.63 1.86
N HIS A 204 13.16 2.59 2.66
CA HIS A 204 13.01 4.00 2.38
C HIS A 204 14.00 4.44 1.32
N ILE A 205 13.49 5.25 0.40
CA ILE A 205 14.27 5.69 -0.76
C ILE A 205 15.00 7.00 -0.50
N ARG A 206 16.12 7.17 -1.18
CA ARG A 206 16.96 8.37 -1.12
C ARG A 206 16.35 9.52 -1.93
N PRO A 207 16.77 10.79 -1.70
CA PRO A 207 16.27 11.94 -2.47
C PRO A 207 16.36 11.75 -3.99
N ALA A 208 17.49 11.22 -4.50
CA ALA A 208 17.65 10.96 -5.93
C ALA A 208 16.60 10.00 -6.51
N ALA A 209 16.12 9.06 -5.70
CA ALA A 209 15.10 8.12 -6.10
C ALA A 209 13.72 8.77 -6.29
N TYR A 210 13.41 9.83 -5.54
CA TYR A 210 12.19 10.62 -5.77
C TYR A 210 12.26 11.39 -7.10
N VAL A 211 13.45 11.89 -7.48
CA VAL A 211 13.67 12.49 -8.80
C VAL A 211 13.41 11.47 -9.91
N LEU A 212 13.94 10.24 -9.75
CA LEU A 212 13.69 9.14 -10.68
C LEU A 212 12.18 8.84 -10.79
N TRP A 213 11.48 8.76 -9.66
CA TRP A 213 10.04 8.53 -9.61
C TRP A 213 9.27 9.60 -10.39
N VAL A 214 9.50 10.86 -10.09
CA VAL A 214 8.81 11.98 -10.75
C VAL A 214 9.11 12.03 -12.24
N ASN A 215 10.37 11.80 -12.64
CA ASN A 215 10.74 11.74 -14.05
C ASN A 215 10.03 10.60 -14.78
N TYR A 216 9.91 9.43 -14.16
CA TYR A 216 9.14 8.33 -14.71
C TYR A 216 7.66 8.72 -14.92
N LEU A 217 7.02 9.34 -13.92
CA LEU A 217 5.62 9.79 -14.03
C LEU A 217 5.45 10.85 -15.15
N LYS A 218 6.39 11.78 -15.29
CA LYS A 218 6.39 12.80 -16.36
C LYS A 218 6.54 12.15 -17.74
N ASN A 219 7.52 11.26 -17.91
CA ASN A 219 7.80 10.59 -19.18
C ASN A 219 6.61 9.73 -19.66
N LYS A 220 5.88 9.13 -18.72
CA LYS A 220 4.66 8.36 -19.00
C LYS A 220 3.40 9.22 -19.10
N LYS A 221 3.52 10.57 -18.99
CA LYS A 221 2.40 11.53 -19.05
C LYS A 221 1.31 11.30 -17.99
N TYR A 222 1.68 10.80 -16.83
CA TYR A 222 0.77 10.65 -15.69
C TYR A 222 0.60 11.95 -14.89
N LEU A 223 1.60 12.86 -14.96
CA LEU A 223 1.60 14.17 -14.31
C LEU A 223 1.13 15.30 -15.23
#